data_5b3cae89f0132b5b980cb2ef5339aeb7
#
_entry.id   5b3cae89f0132b5b980cb2ef5339aeb7
#
_cell.length_a   1.000
_cell.length_b   1.000
_cell.length_c   1.000
_cell.angle_alpha   90.00
_cell.angle_beta   90.00
_cell.angle_gamma   90.00
#
_symmetry.space_group_name_H-M   'P 1'
#
loop_
_entity.id
_entity.type
_entity.pdbx_description
1 polymer ?
#
loop_
_entity_poly.entity_id
_entity_poly.type
_entity_poly.pdbx_seq_one_letter_code
_entity_poly.pdbx_strand_id
1 'polypeptide(L)'
;MKALVKTSKAPGLELMDVDIPEIGANDVLIKVKATSICGSDIHIFKSSPGYMRSVTIPTIIGHETCGEVVEVGTCVTSLKKGDLVSPEPLIFCGECYYCKMGAAHHCQNREILGVSINGTFAEYARMPARGCWKHPKDISSDLGAIYEPLGVAVHGVLADEVNGKSVAVFGCGPLGLFAIGAARVFGATRVFALEVASKRIAMARQLFPDVTVINPREQDAIKAIMEATDGLGVDVSIEISGSAEALRQAFKVLKHEGRVSLVGVPSRPIELDTHPDIIRKEARVLGVLGHVIWKTLWQVRALLDTGKFDPLPVITHRFPMAEFEKAFALATSGEAGKIMLYP
;
A
#
# COMPACT_ATOMS: atom_id res chain seq x y z
N MET A 1 -8.49 10.59 -24.58
CA MET A 1 -8.28 9.37 -23.80
C MET A 1 -9.38 9.18 -22.78
N LYS A 2 -9.71 7.93 -22.44
CA LYS A 2 -10.63 7.65 -21.33
C LYS A 2 -9.91 7.79 -19.98
N ALA A 3 -10.62 8.39 -18.99
CA ALA A 3 -10.11 8.55 -17.63
C ALA A 3 -11.25 8.55 -16.59
N LEU A 4 -10.96 8.07 -15.37
CA LEU A 4 -11.87 8.16 -14.22
C LEU A 4 -11.57 9.44 -13.44
N VAL A 5 -12.50 10.36 -13.48
CA VAL A 5 -12.35 11.72 -12.94
C VAL A 5 -13.22 11.91 -11.71
N LYS A 6 -12.64 12.50 -10.68
CA LYS A 6 -13.35 13.07 -9.53
C LYS A 6 -13.74 14.49 -9.90
N THR A 7 -15.00 14.68 -10.30
CA THR A 7 -15.52 15.97 -10.84
C THR A 7 -16.12 16.87 -9.77
N SER A 8 -16.49 16.32 -8.61
CA SER A 8 -17.15 17.06 -7.55
C SER A 8 -16.85 16.48 -6.15
N LYS A 9 -17.27 17.19 -5.10
CA LYS A 9 -17.19 16.70 -3.71
C LYS A 9 -18.28 15.66 -3.36
N ALA A 10 -19.19 15.33 -4.27
CA ALA A 10 -20.17 14.27 -4.07
C ALA A 10 -19.54 12.88 -4.23
N PRO A 11 -20.08 11.82 -3.62
CA PRO A 11 -19.62 10.45 -3.88
C PRO A 11 -19.70 10.08 -5.36
N GLY A 12 -18.75 9.21 -5.80
CA GLY A 12 -18.67 8.72 -7.17
C GLY A 12 -17.50 9.28 -7.97
N LEU A 13 -17.34 8.75 -9.17
CA LEU A 13 -16.40 9.15 -10.22
C LEU A 13 -17.15 9.17 -11.54
N GLU A 14 -16.57 9.81 -12.54
CA GLU A 14 -17.10 9.84 -13.90
C GLU A 14 -16.06 9.31 -14.89
N LEU A 15 -16.47 8.42 -15.78
CA LEU A 15 -15.64 8.00 -16.90
C LEU A 15 -15.80 9.04 -18.03
N MET A 16 -14.75 9.78 -18.32
CA MET A 16 -14.76 10.91 -19.24
C MET A 16 -13.74 10.73 -20.37
N ASP A 17 -14.01 11.39 -21.48
CA ASP A 17 -13.01 11.67 -22.50
C ASP A 17 -12.27 12.96 -22.11
N VAL A 18 -10.95 12.87 -21.98
CA VAL A 18 -10.06 13.98 -21.66
C VAL A 18 -8.87 13.99 -22.62
N ASP A 19 -8.19 15.12 -22.74
CA ASP A 19 -7.00 15.21 -23.58
C ASP A 19 -5.86 14.34 -23.06
N ILE A 20 -5.03 13.80 -23.95
CA ILE A 20 -3.78 13.15 -23.56
C ILE A 20 -2.84 14.25 -23.04
N PRO A 21 -2.23 14.08 -21.83
CA PRO A 21 -1.41 15.12 -21.25
C PRO A 21 -0.13 15.37 -22.07
N GLU A 22 0.18 16.63 -22.29
CA GLU A 22 1.46 17.05 -22.82
C GLU A 22 2.59 16.86 -21.80
N ILE A 23 3.77 16.42 -22.24
CA ILE A 23 4.93 16.20 -21.38
C ILE A 23 5.90 17.40 -21.44
N GLY A 24 6.51 17.72 -20.29
CA GLY A 24 7.62 18.65 -20.21
C GLY A 24 8.98 18.01 -20.51
N ALA A 25 10.03 18.81 -20.51
CA ALA A 25 11.38 18.36 -20.86
C ALA A 25 11.91 17.23 -19.95
N ASN A 26 11.45 17.16 -18.70
CA ASN A 26 11.88 16.15 -17.70
C ASN A 26 10.84 15.05 -17.47
N ASP A 27 9.76 15.00 -18.25
CA ASP A 27 8.65 14.09 -18.05
C ASP A 27 8.69 12.92 -19.04
N VAL A 28 7.92 11.90 -18.74
CA VAL A 28 7.57 10.83 -19.64
C VAL A 28 6.06 10.70 -19.76
N LEU A 29 5.58 10.29 -20.95
CA LEU A 29 4.22 9.83 -21.14
C LEU A 29 4.19 8.31 -21.00
N ILE A 30 3.34 7.84 -20.10
CA ILE A 30 3.16 6.41 -19.82
C ILE A 30 1.82 5.98 -20.39
N LYS A 31 1.82 4.95 -21.24
CA LYS A 31 0.61 4.21 -21.61
C LYS A 31 0.32 3.20 -20.52
N VAL A 32 -0.75 3.41 -19.76
CA VAL A 32 -1.15 2.54 -18.65
C VAL A 32 -1.51 1.15 -19.18
N LYS A 33 -0.93 0.12 -18.56
CA LYS A 33 -1.22 -1.29 -18.90
C LYS A 33 -2.12 -1.93 -17.85
N ALA A 34 -1.88 -1.63 -16.58
CA ALA A 34 -2.67 -2.09 -15.46
C ALA A 34 -2.56 -1.08 -14.32
N THR A 35 -3.64 -0.92 -13.58
CA THR A 35 -3.67 -0.12 -12.36
C THR A 35 -4.49 -0.84 -11.29
N SER A 36 -4.33 -0.52 -10.02
CA SER A 36 -5.08 -1.17 -8.95
C SER A 36 -5.73 -0.18 -8.00
N ILE A 37 -6.83 -0.61 -7.37
CA ILE A 37 -7.58 0.22 -6.43
C ILE A 37 -6.91 0.18 -5.06
N CYS A 38 -6.54 1.38 -4.55
CA CYS A 38 -6.06 1.61 -3.20
C CYS A 38 -7.20 1.92 -2.23
N GLY A 39 -6.96 1.73 -0.93
CA GLY A 39 -7.88 2.19 0.12
C GLY A 39 -8.16 3.69 0.08
N SER A 40 -7.18 4.52 -0.29
CA SER A 40 -7.33 5.96 -0.47
C SER A 40 -8.29 6.31 -1.63
N ASP A 41 -8.25 5.55 -2.73
CA ASP A 41 -9.19 5.74 -3.85
C ASP A 41 -10.63 5.46 -3.41
N ILE A 42 -10.84 4.46 -2.54
CA ILE A 42 -12.17 4.17 -1.96
C ILE A 42 -12.64 5.35 -1.10
N HIS A 43 -11.76 5.97 -0.33
CA HIS A 43 -12.08 7.15 0.46
C HIS A 43 -12.43 8.36 -0.41
N ILE A 44 -11.72 8.56 -1.53
CA ILE A 44 -12.02 9.61 -2.52
C ILE A 44 -13.35 9.33 -3.21
N PHE A 45 -13.58 8.08 -3.64
CA PHE A 45 -14.85 7.65 -4.24
C PHE A 45 -16.04 7.92 -3.32
N LYS A 46 -15.92 7.60 -2.03
CA LYS A 46 -16.94 7.85 -1.00
C LYS A 46 -17.03 9.30 -0.54
N SER A 47 -16.12 10.15 -0.98
CA SER A 47 -16.00 11.55 -0.53
C SER A 47 -15.82 11.69 0.99
N SER A 48 -14.99 10.83 1.57
CA SER A 48 -14.69 10.87 3.02
C SER A 48 -14.06 12.20 3.41
N PRO A 49 -14.63 12.96 4.41
CA PRO A 49 -14.22 14.33 4.68
C PRO A 49 -12.73 14.55 4.95
N GLY A 50 -12.07 13.59 5.61
CA GLY A 50 -10.63 13.64 5.90
C GLY A 50 -9.77 13.64 4.65
N TYR A 51 -10.10 12.80 3.68
CA TYR A 51 -9.37 12.67 2.41
C TYR A 51 -9.68 13.82 1.46
N MET A 52 -10.94 14.25 1.36
CA MET A 52 -11.37 15.31 0.42
C MET A 52 -10.74 16.68 0.67
N ARG A 53 -10.12 16.90 1.82
CA ARG A 53 -9.41 18.16 2.12
C ARG A 53 -8.17 18.37 1.24
N SER A 54 -7.55 17.29 0.78
CA SER A 54 -6.32 17.33 -0.02
C SER A 54 -6.54 17.04 -1.50
N VAL A 55 -7.78 16.70 -1.90
CA VAL A 55 -8.10 16.34 -3.28
C VAL A 55 -8.38 17.60 -4.09
N THR A 56 -7.62 17.79 -5.16
CA THR A 56 -7.90 18.80 -6.18
C THR A 56 -9.08 18.32 -7.04
N ILE A 57 -10.01 19.20 -7.37
CA ILE A 57 -11.18 18.90 -8.18
C ILE A 57 -11.24 19.89 -9.35
N PRO A 58 -11.39 19.43 -10.61
CA PRO A 58 -11.42 18.03 -11.04
C PRO A 58 -10.04 17.40 -11.03
N THR A 59 -9.96 16.06 -10.82
CA THR A 59 -8.72 15.30 -10.96
C THR A 59 -8.98 13.86 -11.38
N ILE A 60 -8.09 13.29 -12.18
CA ILE A 60 -8.03 11.85 -12.44
C ILE A 60 -7.45 11.22 -11.18
N ILE A 61 -8.08 10.17 -10.63
CA ILE A 61 -7.57 9.47 -9.45
C ILE A 61 -6.69 8.27 -9.81
N GLY A 62 -6.21 7.50 -8.81
CA GLY A 62 -5.38 6.31 -8.99
C GLY A 62 -3.88 6.61 -8.98
N HIS A 63 -3.11 5.69 -8.42
CA HIS A 63 -1.66 5.86 -8.24
C HIS A 63 -0.87 4.56 -8.18
N GLU A 64 -1.51 3.41 -8.09
CA GLU A 64 -0.89 2.09 -8.12
C GLU A 64 -0.91 1.56 -9.56
N THR A 65 0.17 1.70 -10.31
CA THR A 65 0.13 1.52 -11.78
C THR A 65 1.40 0.92 -12.32
N CYS A 66 1.27 0.16 -13.40
CA CYS A 66 2.33 -0.20 -14.31
C CYS A 66 1.96 0.22 -15.74
N GLY A 67 2.90 0.80 -16.45
CA GLY A 67 2.70 1.18 -17.85
C GLY A 67 3.99 1.22 -18.64
N GLU A 68 3.83 1.43 -19.93
CA GLU A 68 4.92 1.52 -20.90
C GLU A 68 5.21 2.97 -21.24
N VAL A 69 6.46 3.38 -21.19
CA VAL A 69 6.90 4.70 -21.66
C VAL A 69 6.71 4.80 -23.17
N VAL A 70 5.84 5.70 -23.63
CA VAL A 70 5.56 5.91 -25.06
C VAL A 70 6.17 7.20 -25.60
N GLU A 71 6.47 8.18 -24.71
CA GLU A 71 7.14 9.40 -25.07
C GLU A 71 8.07 9.84 -23.93
N VAL A 72 9.20 10.50 -24.27
CA VAL A 72 10.19 10.98 -23.31
C VAL A 72 10.52 12.44 -23.62
N GLY A 73 10.60 13.26 -22.57
CA GLY A 73 11.02 14.66 -22.67
C GLY A 73 12.49 14.81 -23.04
N THR A 74 12.84 15.95 -23.58
CA THR A 74 14.18 16.22 -24.18
C THR A 74 15.34 16.12 -23.20
N CYS A 75 15.10 16.28 -21.90
CA CYS A 75 16.11 16.17 -20.82
C CYS A 75 16.13 14.79 -20.14
N VAL A 76 15.27 13.85 -20.54
CA VAL A 76 15.20 12.52 -19.93
C VAL A 76 16.28 11.61 -20.49
N THR A 77 17.17 11.11 -19.63
CA THR A 77 18.26 10.18 -19.99
C THR A 77 18.11 8.80 -19.34
N SER A 78 17.30 8.69 -18.27
CA SER A 78 17.15 7.47 -17.45
C SER A 78 16.15 6.48 -18.02
N LEU A 79 15.23 6.92 -18.88
CA LEU A 79 14.17 6.14 -19.47
C LEU A 79 14.12 6.30 -20.98
N LYS A 80 13.55 5.32 -21.66
CA LYS A 80 13.32 5.34 -23.11
C LYS A 80 11.97 4.72 -23.46
N LYS A 81 11.49 4.97 -24.67
CA LYS A 81 10.28 4.32 -25.21
C LYS A 81 10.39 2.80 -25.11
N GLY A 82 9.32 2.16 -24.68
CA GLY A 82 9.22 0.72 -24.44
C GLY A 82 9.70 0.26 -23.06
N ASP A 83 10.20 1.15 -22.20
CA ASP A 83 10.49 0.79 -20.81
C ASP A 83 9.20 0.60 -20.03
N LEU A 84 9.11 -0.48 -19.22
CA LEU A 84 8.01 -0.69 -18.27
C LEU A 84 8.35 0.00 -16.96
N VAL A 85 7.41 0.78 -16.46
CA VAL A 85 7.62 1.60 -15.26
C VAL A 85 6.40 1.58 -14.34
N SER A 86 6.65 1.73 -13.04
CA SER A 86 5.64 2.09 -12.05
C SER A 86 5.92 3.48 -11.51
N PRO A 87 4.95 4.40 -11.55
CA PRO A 87 5.10 5.74 -11.02
C PRO A 87 5.12 5.73 -9.49
N GLU A 88 5.97 6.57 -8.92
CA GLU A 88 5.99 6.92 -7.51
C GLU A 88 4.81 7.86 -7.23
N PRO A 89 3.89 7.55 -6.31
CA PRO A 89 2.75 8.41 -6.03
C PRO A 89 3.12 9.72 -5.35
N LEU A 90 4.25 9.78 -4.62
CA LEU A 90 4.73 10.98 -3.97
C LEU A 90 5.75 11.69 -4.86
N ILE A 91 5.30 12.67 -5.64
CA ILE A 91 6.17 13.46 -6.50
C ILE A 91 6.96 14.44 -5.63
N PHE A 92 8.26 14.23 -5.53
CA PHE A 92 9.16 14.99 -4.65
C PHE A 92 9.95 16.05 -5.40
N CYS A 93 10.29 17.18 -4.73
CA CYS A 93 11.01 18.29 -5.38
C CYS A 93 12.50 18.02 -5.63
N GLY A 94 13.15 17.17 -4.82
CA GLY A 94 14.59 16.89 -4.89
C GLY A 94 15.48 17.89 -4.14
N GLU A 95 14.96 19.02 -3.66
CA GLU A 95 15.75 20.16 -3.16
C GLU A 95 15.55 20.49 -1.68
N CYS A 96 14.37 20.17 -1.11
CA CYS A 96 14.07 20.48 0.28
C CYS A 96 14.93 19.64 1.25
N TYR A 97 14.90 20.02 2.52
CA TYR A 97 15.64 19.34 3.58
C TYR A 97 15.48 17.83 3.54
N TYR A 98 14.23 17.32 3.52
CA TYR A 98 13.98 15.90 3.53
C TYR A 98 14.47 15.18 2.28
N CYS A 99 14.35 15.80 1.11
CA CYS A 99 14.88 15.23 -0.14
C CYS A 99 16.42 15.09 -0.07
N LYS A 100 17.12 16.13 0.39
CA LYS A 100 18.58 16.11 0.55
C LYS A 100 19.06 15.13 1.62
N MET A 101 18.25 14.85 2.63
CA MET A 101 18.54 13.85 3.68
C MET A 101 18.19 12.40 3.26
N GLY A 102 17.78 12.16 2.01
CA GLY A 102 17.37 10.83 1.55
C GLY A 102 15.98 10.38 2.02
N ALA A 103 15.20 11.29 2.60
CA ALA A 103 13.83 11.04 3.08
C ALA A 103 12.79 11.71 2.17
N ALA A 104 12.91 11.52 0.86
CA ALA A 104 12.08 12.19 -0.14
C ALA A 104 10.57 11.93 0.02
N HIS A 105 10.17 10.80 0.60
CA HIS A 105 8.76 10.50 0.97
C HIS A 105 8.18 11.49 2.00
N HIS A 106 9.02 12.27 2.69
CA HIS A 106 8.63 13.40 3.56
C HIS A 106 8.81 14.76 2.89
N CYS A 107 8.96 14.82 1.58
CA CYS A 107 9.15 16.08 0.85
C CYS A 107 8.11 17.14 1.25
N GLN A 108 8.58 18.35 1.60
CA GLN A 108 7.71 19.46 2.03
C GLN A 108 6.86 20.01 0.87
N ASN A 109 7.37 19.89 -0.36
CA ASN A 109 6.74 20.37 -1.58
C ASN A 109 6.21 19.20 -2.42
N ARG A 110 5.77 18.12 -1.76
CA ARG A 110 5.27 16.95 -2.49
C ARG A 110 3.91 17.21 -3.11
N GLU A 111 3.75 16.72 -4.31
CA GLU A 111 2.45 16.50 -4.93
C GLU A 111 2.10 15.00 -4.83
N ILE A 112 0.82 14.69 -4.82
CA ILE A 112 0.33 13.32 -4.65
C ILE A 112 -0.49 12.94 -5.88
N LEU A 113 -0.02 11.93 -6.60
CA LEU A 113 -0.65 11.38 -7.78
C LEU A 113 -2.07 10.88 -7.46
N GLY A 114 -3.05 11.31 -8.23
CA GLY A 114 -4.46 10.96 -8.01
C GLY A 114 -5.13 11.70 -6.84
N VAL A 115 -4.44 12.67 -6.22
CA VAL A 115 -4.96 13.47 -5.11
C VAL A 115 -4.80 14.97 -5.39
N SER A 116 -3.57 15.48 -5.43
CA SER A 116 -3.29 16.91 -5.71
C SER A 116 -3.01 17.18 -7.20
N ILE A 117 -2.63 16.16 -7.94
CA ILE A 117 -2.42 16.17 -9.39
C ILE A 117 -3.11 14.96 -10.03
N ASN A 118 -3.30 14.99 -11.35
CA ASN A 118 -3.89 13.90 -12.10
C ASN A 118 -3.15 12.57 -11.87
N GLY A 119 -3.92 11.53 -11.60
CA GLY A 119 -3.46 10.17 -11.36
C GLY A 119 -3.46 9.29 -12.61
N THR A 120 -3.59 8.00 -12.39
CA THR A 120 -3.33 6.96 -13.38
C THR A 120 -4.54 6.10 -13.75
N PHE A 121 -5.75 6.38 -13.26
CA PHE A 121 -6.96 5.73 -13.77
C PHE A 121 -7.35 6.35 -15.10
N ALA A 122 -6.48 6.16 -16.09
CA ALA A 122 -6.60 6.67 -17.45
C ALA A 122 -5.79 5.80 -18.42
N GLU A 123 -6.00 5.97 -19.72
CA GLU A 123 -5.20 5.27 -20.75
C GLU A 123 -3.75 5.76 -20.78
N TYR A 124 -3.50 7.03 -20.44
CA TYR A 124 -2.17 7.63 -20.40
C TYR A 124 -1.99 8.50 -19.14
N ALA A 125 -0.76 8.56 -18.66
CA ALA A 125 -0.38 9.40 -17.53
C ALA A 125 0.95 10.10 -17.80
N ARG A 126 1.07 11.38 -17.42
CA ARG A 126 2.32 12.12 -17.42
C ARG A 126 3.01 11.98 -16.07
N MET A 127 4.31 11.69 -16.10
CA MET A 127 5.13 11.56 -14.89
C MET A 127 6.49 12.21 -15.06
N PRO A 128 7.02 12.89 -14.02
CA PRO A 128 8.44 13.20 -13.99
C PRO A 128 9.28 11.93 -14.08
N ALA A 129 10.24 11.86 -15.00
CA ALA A 129 11.04 10.64 -15.21
C ALA A 129 11.75 10.17 -13.94
N ARG A 130 12.17 11.11 -13.06
CA ARG A 130 12.78 10.80 -11.76
C ARG A 130 11.83 10.09 -10.77
N GLY A 131 10.52 10.18 -10.99
CA GLY A 131 9.46 9.53 -10.19
C GLY A 131 9.01 8.18 -10.77
N CYS A 132 9.76 7.58 -11.68
CA CYS A 132 9.40 6.31 -12.29
C CYS A 132 10.38 5.21 -11.88
N TRP A 133 9.86 4.15 -11.27
CA TRP A 133 10.61 2.92 -11.06
C TRP A 133 10.60 2.09 -12.34
N LYS A 134 11.78 1.84 -12.89
CA LYS A 134 11.95 1.01 -14.09
C LYS A 134 12.00 -0.47 -13.73
N HIS A 135 11.17 -1.25 -14.39
CA HIS A 135 11.12 -2.69 -14.23
C HIS A 135 11.99 -3.45 -15.24
N PRO A 136 12.34 -4.72 -14.93
CA PRO A 136 12.79 -5.67 -15.94
C PRO A 136 11.73 -5.85 -17.04
N LYS A 137 12.16 -6.23 -18.24
CA LYS A 137 11.25 -6.35 -19.40
C LYS A 137 10.22 -7.49 -19.29
N ASP A 138 10.52 -8.47 -18.47
CA ASP A 138 9.72 -9.69 -18.27
C ASP A 138 8.71 -9.59 -17.11
N ILE A 139 8.65 -8.45 -16.43
CA ILE A 139 7.64 -8.26 -15.37
C ILE A 139 6.23 -8.21 -15.97
N SER A 140 5.28 -8.86 -15.31
CA SER A 140 3.87 -8.68 -15.67
C SER A 140 3.38 -7.28 -15.26
N SER A 141 2.46 -6.69 -16.05
CA SER A 141 1.87 -5.39 -15.70
C SER A 141 1.12 -5.43 -14.37
N ASP A 142 0.53 -6.57 -14.03
CA ASP A 142 -0.14 -6.78 -12.75
C ASP A 142 0.83 -6.67 -11.58
N LEU A 143 1.98 -7.35 -11.68
CA LEU A 143 3.03 -7.27 -10.66
C LEU A 143 3.59 -5.85 -10.54
N GLY A 144 3.84 -5.19 -11.67
CA GLY A 144 4.28 -3.79 -11.66
C GLY A 144 3.27 -2.86 -11.01
N ALA A 145 1.97 -3.05 -11.25
CA ALA A 145 0.94 -2.19 -10.67
C ALA A 145 0.78 -2.35 -9.14
N ILE A 146 1.08 -3.54 -8.61
CA ILE A 146 1.05 -3.75 -7.15
C ILE A 146 2.41 -3.50 -6.46
N TYR A 147 3.41 -3.00 -7.20
CA TYR A 147 4.75 -2.75 -6.66
C TYR A 147 4.75 -1.68 -5.57
N GLU A 148 3.93 -0.63 -5.76
CA GLU A 148 3.74 0.44 -4.78
C GLU A 148 3.13 -0.09 -3.47
N PRO A 149 1.94 -0.72 -3.47
CA PRO A 149 1.34 -1.22 -2.22
C PRO A 149 2.17 -2.33 -1.56
N LEU A 150 2.90 -3.14 -2.34
CA LEU A 150 3.86 -4.08 -1.79
C LEU A 150 5.00 -3.34 -1.08
N GLY A 151 5.46 -2.20 -1.62
CA GLY A 151 6.41 -1.31 -0.97
C GLY A 151 5.91 -0.80 0.38
N VAL A 152 4.65 -0.38 0.48
CA VAL A 152 4.05 0.05 1.77
C VAL A 152 4.08 -1.07 2.80
N ALA A 153 3.71 -2.29 2.42
CA ALA A 153 3.74 -3.45 3.29
C ALA A 153 5.17 -3.80 3.75
N VAL A 154 6.13 -3.81 2.81
CA VAL A 154 7.55 -4.05 3.11
C VAL A 154 8.11 -2.98 4.04
N HIS A 155 7.74 -1.70 3.86
CA HIS A 155 8.13 -0.63 4.79
C HIS A 155 7.61 -0.90 6.21
N GLY A 156 6.34 -1.30 6.36
CA GLY A 156 5.77 -1.66 7.67
C GLY A 156 6.50 -2.82 8.36
N VAL A 157 6.91 -3.80 7.58
CA VAL A 157 7.68 -4.97 8.06
C VAL A 157 9.10 -4.57 8.43
N LEU A 158 9.79 -3.84 7.56
CA LEU A 158 11.21 -3.47 7.68
C LEU A 158 11.42 -2.06 8.27
N ALA A 159 10.40 -1.48 8.93
CA ALA A 159 10.59 -0.25 9.69
C ALA A 159 11.69 -0.41 10.77
N ASP A 160 11.90 -1.64 11.22
CA ASP A 160 13.03 -2.11 12.01
C ASP A 160 13.19 -3.62 11.78
N GLU A 161 14.17 -4.26 12.43
CA GLU A 161 14.46 -5.69 12.26
C GLU A 161 13.26 -6.60 12.52
N VAL A 162 13.10 -7.63 11.70
CA VAL A 162 12.07 -8.67 11.82
C VAL A 162 12.66 -10.08 11.85
N ASN A 163 13.93 -10.23 11.44
CA ASN A 163 14.62 -11.50 11.42
C ASN A 163 14.74 -12.10 12.83
N GLY A 164 14.39 -13.36 12.97
CA GLY A 164 14.42 -14.08 14.25
C GLY A 164 13.26 -13.72 15.20
N LYS A 165 12.31 -12.85 14.79
CA LYS A 165 11.25 -12.31 15.63
C LYS A 165 9.90 -12.95 15.36
N SER A 166 9.02 -12.95 16.38
CA SER A 166 7.61 -13.25 16.25
C SER A 166 6.84 -12.00 15.84
N VAL A 167 5.91 -12.13 14.88
CA VAL A 167 5.20 -11.02 14.26
C VAL A 167 3.69 -11.26 14.34
N ALA A 168 2.92 -10.25 14.73
CA ALA A 168 1.46 -10.24 14.60
C ALA A 168 1.04 -9.15 13.59
N VAL A 169 0.30 -9.54 12.54
CA VAL A 169 -0.24 -8.64 11.52
C VAL A 169 -1.74 -8.46 11.75
N PHE A 170 -2.16 -7.24 12.00
CA PHE A 170 -3.56 -6.88 12.27
C PHE A 170 -4.23 -6.34 11.01
N GLY A 171 -5.05 -7.19 10.40
CA GLY A 171 -5.71 -6.99 9.11
C GLY A 171 -5.08 -7.83 8.01
N CYS A 172 -5.91 -8.63 7.31
CA CYS A 172 -5.52 -9.43 6.13
C CYS A 172 -6.14 -8.88 4.83
N GLY A 173 -6.26 -7.56 4.73
CA GLY A 173 -6.47 -6.90 3.45
C GLY A 173 -5.24 -7.06 2.54
N PRO A 174 -5.24 -6.51 1.31
CA PRO A 174 -4.11 -6.67 0.40
C PRO A 174 -2.75 -6.32 1.01
N LEU A 175 -2.66 -5.18 1.70
CA LEU A 175 -1.43 -4.77 2.39
C LEU A 175 -1.03 -5.74 3.50
N GLY A 176 -1.99 -6.27 4.26
CA GLY A 176 -1.71 -7.24 5.32
C GLY A 176 -1.21 -8.57 4.78
N LEU A 177 -1.79 -9.06 3.68
CA LEU A 177 -1.32 -10.27 3.00
C LEU A 177 0.11 -10.08 2.44
N PHE A 178 0.42 -8.92 1.88
CA PHE A 178 1.77 -8.58 1.46
C PHE A 178 2.74 -8.51 2.65
N ALA A 179 2.31 -7.94 3.79
CA ALA A 179 3.12 -7.85 5.00
C ALA A 179 3.40 -9.24 5.60
N ILE A 180 2.43 -10.14 5.60
CA ILE A 180 2.60 -11.54 6.03
C ILE A 180 3.65 -12.24 5.16
N GLY A 181 3.53 -12.15 3.83
CA GLY A 181 4.50 -12.72 2.90
C GLY A 181 5.90 -12.16 3.09
N ALA A 182 6.02 -10.83 3.19
CA ALA A 182 7.28 -10.15 3.42
C ALA A 182 7.92 -10.54 4.77
N ALA A 183 7.15 -10.54 5.87
CA ALA A 183 7.66 -10.91 7.20
C ALA A 183 8.27 -12.31 7.21
N ARG A 184 7.59 -13.28 6.56
CA ARG A 184 8.09 -14.67 6.44
C ARG A 184 9.40 -14.74 5.67
N VAL A 185 9.50 -14.08 4.53
CA VAL A 185 10.71 -14.10 3.70
C VAL A 185 11.87 -13.38 4.37
N PHE A 186 11.60 -12.28 5.08
CA PHE A 186 12.62 -11.54 5.83
C PHE A 186 12.97 -12.16 7.19
N GLY A 187 12.50 -13.38 7.47
CA GLY A 187 13.02 -14.21 8.54
C GLY A 187 12.26 -14.15 9.86
N ALA A 188 10.97 -13.72 9.86
CA ALA A 188 10.12 -13.90 11.03
C ALA A 188 10.00 -15.39 11.37
N THR A 189 10.19 -15.74 12.66
CA THR A 189 10.18 -17.13 13.12
C THR A 189 8.76 -17.66 13.34
N ARG A 190 7.83 -16.76 13.63
CA ARG A 190 6.41 -17.07 13.80
C ARG A 190 5.58 -15.87 13.36
N VAL A 191 4.53 -16.12 12.61
CA VAL A 191 3.61 -15.07 12.15
C VAL A 191 2.18 -15.41 12.59
N PHE A 192 1.53 -14.43 13.23
CA PHE A 192 0.11 -14.43 13.52
C PHE A 192 -0.58 -13.43 12.60
N ALA A 193 -1.74 -13.79 12.05
CA ALA A 193 -2.54 -12.93 11.21
C ALA A 193 -3.95 -12.79 11.82
N LEU A 194 -4.37 -11.54 12.04
CA LEU A 194 -5.66 -11.24 12.67
C LEU A 194 -6.59 -10.61 11.64
N GLU A 195 -7.78 -11.19 11.48
CA GLU A 195 -8.78 -10.70 10.52
C GLU A 195 -10.19 -11.09 10.98
N VAL A 196 -11.18 -10.27 10.62
CA VAL A 196 -12.59 -10.49 10.96
C VAL A 196 -13.47 -10.89 9.77
N ALA A 197 -13.01 -10.61 8.54
CA ALA A 197 -13.74 -10.91 7.33
C ALA A 197 -13.45 -12.36 6.87
N SER A 198 -14.48 -13.19 6.80
CA SER A 198 -14.35 -14.63 6.50
C SER A 198 -13.63 -14.93 5.18
N LYS A 199 -13.89 -14.15 4.12
CA LYS A 199 -13.20 -14.31 2.82
C LYS A 199 -11.71 -14.00 2.91
N ARG A 200 -11.30 -12.96 3.66
CA ARG A 200 -9.89 -12.61 3.88
C ARG A 200 -9.18 -13.62 4.78
N ILE A 201 -9.89 -14.16 5.78
CA ILE A 201 -9.40 -15.28 6.60
C ILE A 201 -9.11 -16.50 5.73
N ALA A 202 -10.05 -16.87 4.86
CA ALA A 202 -9.87 -18.00 3.93
C ALA A 202 -8.66 -17.77 3.00
N MET A 203 -8.53 -16.57 2.46
CA MET A 203 -7.40 -16.19 1.61
C MET A 203 -6.06 -16.26 2.36
N ALA A 204 -5.99 -15.72 3.59
CA ALA A 204 -4.78 -15.80 4.40
C ALA A 204 -4.37 -17.25 4.70
N ARG A 205 -5.32 -18.11 5.04
CA ARG A 205 -5.07 -19.55 5.28
C ARG A 205 -4.61 -20.28 4.01
N GLN A 206 -5.19 -19.93 2.86
CA GLN A 206 -4.82 -20.54 1.59
C GLN A 206 -3.40 -20.12 1.14
N LEU A 207 -3.08 -18.84 1.24
CA LEU A 207 -1.78 -18.29 0.81
C LEU A 207 -0.66 -18.63 1.79
N PHE A 208 -0.95 -18.78 3.07
CA PHE A 208 0.03 -18.95 4.13
C PHE A 208 -0.39 -20.04 5.11
N PRO A 209 -0.32 -21.33 4.72
CA PRO A 209 -0.82 -22.45 5.53
C PRO A 209 -0.05 -22.66 6.84
N ASP A 210 1.15 -22.11 6.96
CA ASP A 210 2.02 -22.13 8.14
C ASP A 210 1.81 -20.93 9.09
N VAL A 211 0.94 -19.99 8.73
CA VAL A 211 0.61 -18.81 9.55
C VAL A 211 -0.60 -19.10 10.44
N THR A 212 -0.52 -18.70 11.70
CA THR A 212 -1.65 -18.81 12.63
C THR A 212 -2.65 -17.69 12.37
N VAL A 213 -3.78 -18.02 11.72
CA VAL A 213 -4.83 -17.04 11.41
C VAL A 213 -5.91 -17.07 12.49
N ILE A 214 -6.10 -15.92 13.14
CA ILE A 214 -7.00 -15.72 14.28
C ILE A 214 -8.15 -14.80 13.86
N ASN A 215 -9.40 -15.22 14.17
CA ASN A 215 -10.56 -14.35 14.06
C ASN A 215 -10.93 -13.80 15.46
N PRO A 216 -10.71 -12.49 15.73
CA PRO A 216 -11.03 -11.91 17.04
C PRO A 216 -12.52 -11.88 17.39
N ARG A 217 -13.41 -12.17 16.41
CA ARG A 217 -14.85 -12.32 16.66
C ARG A 217 -15.25 -13.71 17.17
N GLU A 218 -14.39 -14.71 16.96
CA GLU A 218 -14.65 -16.11 17.30
C GLU A 218 -13.89 -16.56 18.54
N GLN A 219 -12.74 -15.92 18.82
CA GLN A 219 -11.91 -16.25 19.96
C GLN A 219 -11.19 -15.02 20.51
N ASP A 220 -10.77 -15.07 21.77
CA ASP A 220 -9.92 -14.05 22.37
C ASP A 220 -8.52 -14.10 21.73
N ALA A 221 -8.25 -13.11 20.85
CA ALA A 221 -7.00 -13.05 20.10
C ALA A 221 -5.79 -12.78 21.00
N ILE A 222 -5.97 -11.99 22.08
CA ILE A 222 -4.91 -11.70 23.04
C ILE A 222 -4.52 -12.99 23.74
N LYS A 223 -5.50 -13.70 24.31
CA LYS A 223 -5.29 -14.97 24.99
C LYS A 223 -4.60 -15.99 24.08
N ALA A 224 -5.09 -16.14 22.84
CA ALA A 224 -4.55 -17.10 21.87
C ALA A 224 -3.07 -16.83 21.54
N ILE A 225 -2.68 -15.56 21.36
CA ILE A 225 -1.29 -15.18 21.10
C ILE A 225 -0.42 -15.37 22.36
N MET A 226 -0.92 -14.95 23.53
CA MET A 226 -0.17 -15.11 24.79
C MET A 226 0.07 -16.59 25.09
N GLU A 227 -0.92 -17.46 24.94
CA GLU A 227 -0.75 -18.91 25.12
C GLU A 227 0.26 -19.48 24.11
N ALA A 228 0.21 -19.07 22.85
CA ALA A 228 1.14 -19.55 21.81
C ALA A 228 2.58 -19.01 22.00
N THR A 229 2.79 -18.04 22.86
CA THR A 229 4.09 -17.39 23.14
C THR A 229 4.52 -17.51 24.60
N ASP A 230 4.03 -18.51 25.32
CA ASP A 230 4.37 -18.79 26.72
C ASP A 230 4.17 -17.58 27.66
N GLY A 231 3.15 -16.74 27.37
CA GLY A 231 2.83 -15.52 28.10
C GLY A 231 3.69 -14.30 27.78
N LEU A 232 4.66 -14.41 26.86
CA LEU A 232 5.57 -13.30 26.52
C LEU A 232 4.95 -12.30 25.54
N GLY A 233 4.12 -12.78 24.61
CA GLY A 233 3.62 -11.99 23.49
C GLY A 233 4.55 -11.97 22.27
N VAL A 234 4.30 -11.06 21.31
CA VAL A 234 5.07 -10.95 20.07
C VAL A 234 6.11 -9.85 20.11
N ASP A 235 7.21 -10.03 19.37
CA ASP A 235 8.26 -9.01 19.23
C ASP A 235 7.79 -7.79 18.41
N VAL A 236 6.94 -8.05 17.42
CA VAL A 236 6.51 -7.05 16.44
C VAL A 236 5.00 -7.17 16.22
N SER A 237 4.31 -6.07 16.38
CA SER A 237 2.92 -5.90 15.93
C SER A 237 2.89 -4.95 14.73
N ILE A 238 2.20 -5.33 13.65
CA ILE A 238 2.00 -4.50 12.46
C ILE A 238 0.50 -4.21 12.35
N GLU A 239 0.10 -3.00 12.69
CA GLU A 239 -1.28 -2.56 12.55
C GLU A 239 -1.47 -1.94 11.14
N ILE A 240 -2.25 -2.60 10.29
CA ILE A 240 -2.42 -2.23 8.89
C ILE A 240 -3.89 -2.12 8.49
N SER A 241 -4.80 -2.33 9.44
CA SER A 241 -6.25 -2.27 9.22
C SER A 241 -6.86 -0.87 9.42
N GLY A 242 -6.22 -0.03 10.23
CA GLY A 242 -6.76 1.25 10.69
C GLY A 242 -7.88 1.11 11.73
N SER A 243 -8.11 -0.10 12.26
CA SER A 243 -9.13 -0.37 13.29
C SER A 243 -8.64 0.01 14.67
N ALA A 244 -9.44 0.78 15.40
CA ALA A 244 -9.14 1.15 16.79
C ALA A 244 -8.98 -0.09 17.70
N GLU A 245 -9.82 -1.10 17.49
CA GLU A 245 -9.74 -2.33 18.28
C GLU A 245 -8.48 -3.14 17.94
N ALA A 246 -8.16 -3.28 16.66
CA ALA A 246 -6.94 -3.94 16.23
C ALA A 246 -5.69 -3.26 16.79
N LEU A 247 -5.67 -1.91 16.81
CA LEU A 247 -4.56 -1.16 17.39
C LEU A 247 -4.40 -1.41 18.89
N ARG A 248 -5.50 -1.43 19.66
CA ARG A 248 -5.43 -1.76 21.09
C ARG A 248 -4.91 -3.17 21.33
N GLN A 249 -5.40 -4.14 20.56
CA GLN A 249 -4.92 -5.52 20.62
C GLN A 249 -3.45 -5.63 20.25
N ALA A 250 -2.98 -4.85 19.25
CA ALA A 250 -1.57 -4.82 18.84
C ALA A 250 -0.62 -4.44 19.98
N PHE A 251 -1.03 -3.50 20.84
CA PHE A 251 -0.27 -3.17 22.05
C PHE A 251 -0.41 -4.22 23.15
N LYS A 252 -1.59 -4.82 23.34
CA LYS A 252 -1.82 -5.83 24.38
C LYS A 252 -0.97 -7.08 24.18
N VAL A 253 -0.83 -7.55 22.93
CA VAL A 253 -0.05 -8.76 22.61
C VAL A 253 1.45 -8.50 22.49
N LEU A 254 1.88 -7.25 22.55
CA LEU A 254 3.29 -6.88 22.43
C LEU A 254 4.05 -7.27 23.70
N LYS A 255 5.18 -7.93 23.56
CA LYS A 255 6.10 -8.16 24.67
C LYS A 255 6.86 -6.88 25.06
N HIS A 256 7.55 -6.90 26.20
CA HIS A 256 8.43 -5.81 26.59
C HIS A 256 9.53 -5.59 25.56
N GLU A 257 9.95 -4.33 25.34
CA GLU A 257 10.90 -3.88 24.32
C GLU A 257 10.46 -4.19 22.87
N GLY A 258 9.23 -4.65 22.68
CA GLY A 258 8.66 -4.90 21.36
C GLY A 258 8.35 -3.62 20.59
N ARG A 259 7.99 -3.75 19.32
CA ARG A 259 7.57 -2.61 18.49
C ARG A 259 6.18 -2.76 17.90
N VAL A 260 5.49 -1.64 17.75
CA VAL A 260 4.28 -1.54 16.94
C VAL A 260 4.58 -0.68 15.71
N SER A 261 4.36 -1.22 14.51
CA SER A 261 4.37 -0.45 13.26
C SER A 261 2.94 -0.04 12.91
N LEU A 262 2.71 1.27 12.83
CA LEU A 262 1.42 1.87 12.51
C LEU A 262 1.37 2.19 11.01
N VAL A 263 0.71 1.37 10.24
CA VAL A 263 0.56 1.49 8.78
C VAL A 263 -0.87 1.89 8.41
N GLY A 264 -1.84 1.33 9.12
CA GLY A 264 -3.27 1.62 8.91
C GLY A 264 -3.62 3.05 9.31
N VAL A 265 -4.41 3.74 8.48
CA VAL A 265 -4.87 5.10 8.77
C VAL A 265 -6.24 5.03 9.45
N PRO A 266 -6.35 5.40 10.73
CA PRO A 266 -7.63 5.37 11.43
C PRO A 266 -8.56 6.49 10.95
N SER A 267 -9.85 6.19 10.88
CA SER A 267 -10.87 7.17 10.45
C SER A 267 -11.20 8.22 11.52
N ARG A 268 -10.77 8.01 12.77
CA ARG A 268 -10.99 8.89 13.93
C ARG A 268 -9.87 8.72 14.95
N PRO A 269 -9.66 9.68 15.86
CA PRO A 269 -8.70 9.54 16.96
C PRO A 269 -8.93 8.27 17.78
N ILE A 270 -7.84 7.64 18.23
CA ILE A 270 -7.85 6.42 19.04
C ILE A 270 -7.22 6.73 20.38
N GLU A 271 -7.91 6.36 21.46
CA GLU A 271 -7.39 6.44 22.83
C GLU A 271 -6.60 5.17 23.15
N LEU A 272 -5.43 5.37 23.75
CA LEU A 272 -4.55 4.32 24.25
C LEU A 272 -4.23 4.59 25.73
N ASP A 273 -4.16 3.53 26.53
CA ASP A 273 -3.64 3.62 27.87
C ASP A 273 -2.11 3.55 27.82
N THR A 274 -1.48 4.72 27.80
CA THR A 274 -0.04 4.83 27.55
C THR A 274 0.83 4.18 28.61
N HIS A 275 0.36 4.12 29.87
CA HIS A 275 1.17 3.54 30.95
C HIS A 275 1.38 2.03 30.79
N PRO A 276 0.33 1.15 30.72
CA PRO A 276 0.53 -0.28 30.54
C PRO A 276 0.92 -0.67 29.12
N ASP A 277 0.50 0.09 28.12
CA ASP A 277 0.65 -0.31 26.72
C ASP A 277 1.99 0.12 26.10
N ILE A 278 2.55 1.25 26.56
CA ILE A 278 3.76 1.83 25.99
C ILE A 278 4.87 1.92 27.05
N ILE A 279 4.66 2.72 28.13
CA ILE A 279 5.72 3.06 29.10
C ILE A 279 6.21 1.81 29.82
N ARG A 280 5.31 1.03 30.40
CA ARG A 280 5.66 -0.18 31.17
C ARG A 280 6.33 -1.26 30.31
N LYS A 281 6.02 -1.29 29.01
CA LYS A 281 6.61 -2.23 28.06
C LYS A 281 7.89 -1.71 27.41
N GLU A 282 8.25 -0.44 27.61
CA GLU A 282 9.31 0.23 26.83
C GLU A 282 9.09 0.04 25.31
N ALA A 283 7.83 0.11 24.88
CA ALA A 283 7.43 -0.21 23.52
C ALA A 283 7.90 0.86 22.54
N ARG A 284 8.41 0.43 21.40
CA ARG A 284 8.74 1.32 20.28
C ARG A 284 7.54 1.46 19.37
N VAL A 285 7.11 2.69 19.12
CA VAL A 285 5.96 3.01 18.26
C VAL A 285 6.48 3.67 16.99
N LEU A 286 6.32 3.03 15.85
CA LEU A 286 6.84 3.47 14.56
C LEU A 286 5.70 3.81 13.61
N GLY A 287 5.57 5.09 13.23
CA GLY A 287 4.67 5.50 12.17
C GLY A 287 5.26 5.16 10.79
N VAL A 288 4.42 4.65 9.89
CA VAL A 288 4.81 4.24 8.54
C VAL A 288 4.00 5.03 7.53
N LEU A 289 4.64 5.93 6.78
CA LEU A 289 4.02 6.71 5.72
C LEU A 289 4.47 6.17 4.36
N GLY A 290 3.53 5.57 3.61
CA GLY A 290 3.84 5.04 2.28
C GLY A 290 5.04 4.10 2.32
N HIS A 291 5.99 4.31 1.42
CA HIS A 291 7.26 3.59 1.42
C HIS A 291 8.44 4.57 1.31
N VAL A 292 9.62 4.16 1.78
CA VAL A 292 10.85 4.99 1.66
C VAL A 292 11.30 4.96 0.20
N ILE A 293 11.13 6.09 -0.48
CA ILE A 293 11.37 6.22 -1.92
C ILE A 293 12.73 5.64 -2.31
N TRP A 294 12.69 4.77 -3.27
CA TRP A 294 13.69 3.87 -3.86
C TRP A 294 14.18 2.79 -2.90
N LYS A 295 14.53 3.08 -1.65
CA LYS A 295 15.04 2.07 -0.71
C LYS A 295 14.08 0.88 -0.59
N THR A 296 12.81 1.16 -0.34
CA THR A 296 11.82 0.09 -0.15
C THR A 296 11.53 -0.66 -1.44
N LEU A 297 11.56 0.00 -2.60
CA LEU A 297 11.36 -0.70 -3.89
C LEU A 297 12.53 -1.63 -4.23
N TRP A 298 13.77 -1.31 -3.81
CA TRP A 298 14.90 -2.25 -3.87
C TRP A 298 14.69 -3.44 -2.93
N GLN A 299 14.10 -3.22 -1.74
CA GLN A 299 13.75 -4.30 -0.82
C GLN A 299 12.62 -5.19 -1.37
N VAL A 300 11.61 -4.59 -2.05
CA VAL A 300 10.59 -5.33 -2.81
C VAL A 300 11.24 -6.19 -3.89
N ARG A 301 12.16 -5.61 -4.66
CA ARG A 301 12.90 -6.37 -5.68
C ARG A 301 13.64 -7.55 -5.06
N ALA A 302 14.39 -7.34 -3.99
CA ALA A 302 15.09 -8.40 -3.29
C ALA A 302 14.13 -9.47 -2.73
N LEU A 303 12.97 -9.08 -2.20
CA LEU A 303 11.91 -9.99 -1.77
C LEU A 303 11.46 -10.91 -2.90
N LEU A 304 11.13 -10.33 -4.06
CA LEU A 304 10.64 -11.07 -5.23
C LEU A 304 11.71 -11.98 -5.85
N ASP A 305 12.95 -11.50 -5.91
CA ASP A 305 14.09 -12.25 -6.46
C ASP A 305 14.40 -13.54 -5.65
N THR A 306 13.92 -13.65 -4.39
CA THR A 306 14.02 -14.91 -3.62
C THR A 306 13.18 -16.05 -4.20
N GLY A 307 12.13 -15.76 -4.94
CA GLY A 307 11.12 -16.72 -5.40
C GLY A 307 10.29 -17.37 -4.28
N LYS A 308 10.49 -16.94 -3.01
CA LYS A 308 9.80 -17.54 -1.84
C LYS A 308 8.42 -16.95 -1.56
N PHE A 309 8.07 -15.84 -2.22
CA PHE A 309 6.77 -15.20 -2.11
C PHE A 309 6.30 -14.71 -3.48
N ASP A 310 5.14 -15.21 -3.91
CA ASP A 310 4.41 -14.70 -5.06
C ASP A 310 3.26 -13.81 -4.58
N PRO A 311 3.28 -12.49 -4.82
CA PRO A 311 2.20 -11.58 -4.42
C PRO A 311 1.01 -11.61 -5.38
N LEU A 312 1.11 -12.17 -6.59
CA LEU A 312 0.05 -12.15 -7.60
C LEU A 312 -1.26 -12.79 -7.14
N PRO A 313 -1.29 -13.89 -6.35
CA PRO A 313 -2.54 -14.47 -5.84
C PRO A 313 -3.32 -13.55 -4.89
N VAL A 314 -2.72 -12.48 -4.39
CA VAL A 314 -3.45 -11.44 -3.64
C VAL A 314 -4.38 -10.63 -4.54
N ILE A 315 -4.14 -10.63 -5.86
CA ILE A 315 -5.02 -10.04 -6.88
C ILE A 315 -6.19 -10.99 -7.11
N THR A 316 -7.37 -10.63 -6.64
CA THR A 316 -8.55 -11.50 -6.72
C THR A 316 -9.48 -11.18 -7.89
N HIS A 317 -9.49 -9.94 -8.36
CA HIS A 317 -10.42 -9.50 -9.40
C HIS A 317 -9.74 -8.56 -10.40
N ARG A 318 -10.21 -8.64 -11.64
CA ARG A 318 -9.74 -7.86 -12.77
C ARG A 318 -10.94 -7.32 -13.52
N PHE A 319 -10.98 -6.00 -13.75
CA PHE A 319 -12.06 -5.32 -14.46
C PHE A 319 -11.51 -4.41 -15.55
N PRO A 320 -12.19 -4.29 -16.70
CA PRO A 320 -11.98 -3.14 -17.57
C PRO A 320 -12.34 -1.86 -16.79
N MET A 321 -11.63 -0.76 -17.07
CA MET A 321 -11.86 0.52 -16.38
C MET A 321 -13.31 1.00 -16.57
N ALA A 322 -13.95 0.67 -17.68
CA ALA A 322 -15.35 0.98 -17.91
C ALA A 322 -16.32 0.34 -16.90
N GLU A 323 -15.90 -0.70 -16.19
CA GLU A 323 -16.68 -1.36 -15.15
C GLU A 323 -16.28 -0.91 -13.73
N PHE A 324 -15.71 0.29 -13.59
CA PHE A 324 -15.20 0.82 -12.33
C PHE A 324 -16.23 0.82 -11.19
N GLU A 325 -17.52 1.04 -11.47
CA GLU A 325 -18.57 1.03 -10.44
C GLU A 325 -18.66 -0.33 -9.75
N LYS A 326 -18.63 -1.43 -10.52
CA LYS A 326 -18.61 -2.80 -9.98
C LYS A 326 -17.34 -3.05 -9.18
N ALA A 327 -16.19 -2.60 -9.68
CA ALA A 327 -14.89 -2.74 -9.03
C ALA A 327 -14.86 -1.99 -7.68
N PHE A 328 -15.34 -0.75 -7.63
CA PHE A 328 -15.42 0.05 -6.41
C PHE A 328 -16.47 -0.47 -5.41
N ALA A 329 -17.62 -0.98 -5.89
CA ALA A 329 -18.60 -1.64 -5.03
C ALA A 329 -17.99 -2.85 -4.33
N LEU A 330 -17.26 -3.70 -5.07
CA LEU A 330 -16.55 -4.85 -4.51
C LEU A 330 -15.41 -4.44 -3.58
N ALA A 331 -14.60 -3.44 -3.95
CA ALA A 331 -13.54 -2.91 -3.09
C ALA A 331 -14.09 -2.42 -1.74
N THR A 332 -15.27 -1.80 -1.79
CA THR A 332 -15.96 -1.23 -0.63
C THR A 332 -16.53 -2.30 0.31
N SER A 333 -16.94 -3.48 -0.21
CA SER A 333 -17.49 -4.56 0.59
C SER A 333 -16.46 -5.18 1.57
N GLY A 334 -15.16 -5.00 1.29
CA GLY A 334 -14.08 -5.59 2.08
C GLY A 334 -13.91 -7.10 1.85
N GLU A 335 -14.57 -7.67 0.86
CA GLU A 335 -14.53 -9.11 0.57
C GLU A 335 -13.45 -9.53 -0.43
N ALA A 336 -12.84 -8.56 -1.11
CA ALA A 336 -11.80 -8.80 -2.10
C ALA A 336 -10.38 -8.63 -1.51
N GLY A 337 -9.42 -9.25 -2.17
CA GLY A 337 -8.02 -8.88 -2.12
C GLY A 337 -7.76 -7.63 -2.98
N LYS A 338 -6.67 -7.60 -3.73
CA LYS A 338 -6.38 -6.49 -4.65
C LYS A 338 -7.26 -6.58 -5.90
N ILE A 339 -7.79 -5.44 -6.32
CA ILE A 339 -8.63 -5.31 -7.52
C ILE A 339 -7.87 -4.50 -8.55
N MET A 340 -7.75 -5.06 -9.76
CA MET A 340 -7.10 -4.42 -10.90
C MET A 340 -8.13 -3.76 -11.82
N LEU A 341 -7.73 -2.64 -12.42
CA LEU A 341 -8.44 -1.96 -13.51
C LEU A 341 -7.53 -1.89 -14.75
N TYR A 342 -8.12 -2.09 -15.91
CA TYR A 342 -7.44 -2.02 -17.20
C TYR A 342 -8.11 -0.95 -18.06
N PRO A 343 -7.35 0.03 -18.57
CA PRO A 343 -7.86 1.05 -19.49
C PRO A 343 -8.42 0.50 -20.77
#